data_7708a2e9799c8a75727ff7e87850082a
#
_entry.id   7708a2e9799c8a75727ff7e87850082a
#
_cell.length_a   1.000
_cell.length_b   1.000
_cell.length_c   1.000
_cell.angle_alpha   90.00
_cell.angle_beta   90.00
_cell.angle_gamma   90.00
#
_symmetry.space_group_name_H-M   'P 1'
#
loop_
_entity.id
_entity.type
_entity.pdbx_description
1 polymer ?
#
loop_
_entity_poly.entity_id
_entity_poly.type
_entity_poly.pdbx_seq_one_letter_code
_entity_poly.pdbx_strand_id
1 'polypeptide(L)'
;MGYLSILVGFFLVLFLICKKWPAIIVGIIATAAVIVMNWLNFGQTFTDVYFTGFATMVKSLFPPIFAGNLVAQIYNRTGAVRSISDTMSNALFKEGRSKTRTYVSCILAIVIPTGLLAYCGMNGLVTLIAFYPIALGLMERAGIPKRYVMGLLSFGVYAFALTGPGTAQLVNVLSMQVVGEGPAAGLVGGLVGVVVEIVFGTFVLTLMIKKDVAKGLKFAYGPNDIRVADDKQLPNFLISLIPLLSVVIFFNVVKLDIFSSCLAAWLLSIILLGKYMPKKDGSLLKELLDVCTVSGTNAFGPCGMVGSLFGFVSVVQTLPEFQAILNYIFSLNMAPFLVLIL
;
A
#
# COMPACT_ATOMS: atom_id res chain seq x y z
N MET A 1 2.47 -13.53 36.74
CA MET A 1 1.49 -12.58 36.19
C MET A 1 1.89 -12.09 34.79
N GLY A 2 3.19 -11.92 34.50
CA GLY A 2 3.64 -11.35 33.22
C GLY A 2 3.26 -12.17 31.96
N TYR A 3 3.38 -13.47 31.95
CA TYR A 3 2.91 -14.31 30.81
C TYR A 3 1.41 -14.12 30.54
N LEU A 4 0.59 -14.06 31.59
CA LEU A 4 -0.84 -13.84 31.44
C LEU A 4 -1.15 -12.44 30.90
N SER A 5 -0.42 -11.42 31.36
CA SER A 5 -0.61 -10.05 30.90
C SER A 5 -0.26 -9.88 29.41
N ILE A 6 0.78 -10.56 28.94
CA ILE A 6 1.16 -10.60 27.52
C ILE A 6 0.02 -11.23 26.69
N LEU A 7 -0.48 -12.40 27.12
CA LEU A 7 -1.60 -13.08 26.43
C LEU A 7 -2.87 -12.22 26.43
N VAL A 8 -3.23 -11.62 27.56
CA VAL A 8 -4.40 -10.72 27.66
C VAL A 8 -4.22 -9.49 26.77
N GLY A 9 -3.02 -8.89 26.74
CA GLY A 9 -2.71 -7.76 25.86
C GLY A 9 -2.91 -8.08 24.39
N PHE A 10 -2.31 -9.17 23.90
CA PHE A 10 -2.50 -9.62 22.51
C PHE A 10 -3.95 -10.03 22.22
N PHE A 11 -4.62 -10.73 23.14
CA PHE A 11 -6.04 -11.07 23.00
C PHE A 11 -6.91 -9.80 22.87
N LEU A 12 -6.67 -8.79 23.70
CA LEU A 12 -7.38 -7.50 23.59
C LEU A 12 -7.14 -6.81 22.26
N VAL A 13 -5.91 -6.81 21.75
CA VAL A 13 -5.59 -6.26 20.42
C VAL A 13 -6.43 -6.97 19.36
N LEU A 14 -6.37 -8.30 19.30
CA LEU A 14 -7.12 -9.08 18.31
C LEU A 14 -8.64 -8.89 18.47
N PHE A 15 -9.16 -8.99 19.67
CA PHE A 15 -10.59 -8.86 19.98
C PHE A 15 -11.14 -7.49 19.59
N LEU A 16 -10.47 -6.41 19.95
CA LEU A 16 -10.92 -5.05 19.64
C LEU A 16 -10.80 -4.73 18.16
N ILE A 17 -9.75 -5.20 17.47
CA ILE A 17 -9.62 -5.06 16.01
C ILE A 17 -10.76 -5.80 15.30
N CYS A 18 -11.10 -7.03 15.72
CA CYS A 18 -12.25 -7.78 15.19
C CYS A 18 -13.58 -7.04 15.43
N LYS A 19 -13.69 -6.26 16.50
CA LYS A 19 -14.83 -5.37 16.78
C LYS A 19 -14.75 -4.04 16.01
N LYS A 20 -13.78 -3.86 15.09
CA LYS A 20 -13.56 -2.66 14.28
C LYS A 20 -13.24 -1.39 15.08
N TRP A 21 -12.64 -1.52 16.24
CA TRP A 21 -12.15 -0.37 17.00
C TRP A 21 -10.93 0.25 16.30
N PRO A 22 -10.76 1.59 16.36
CA PRO A 22 -9.58 2.25 15.80
C PRO A 22 -8.29 1.70 16.44
N ALA A 23 -7.33 1.26 15.62
CA ALA A 23 -6.08 0.65 16.10
C ALA A 23 -5.28 1.54 17.06
N ILE A 24 -5.41 2.87 16.94
CA ILE A 24 -4.78 3.83 17.87
C ILE A 24 -5.31 3.61 19.29
N ILE A 25 -6.62 3.48 19.44
CA ILE A 25 -7.25 3.26 20.77
C ILE A 25 -6.96 1.85 21.27
N VAL A 26 -6.94 0.87 20.37
CA VAL A 26 -6.65 -0.53 20.71
C VAL A 26 -5.27 -0.67 21.36
N GLY A 27 -4.23 -0.06 20.79
CA GLY A 27 -2.89 -0.09 21.37
C GLY A 27 -2.81 0.54 22.77
N ILE A 28 -3.52 1.65 22.98
CA ILE A 28 -3.59 2.31 24.30
C ILE A 28 -4.27 1.41 25.32
N ILE A 29 -5.42 0.82 25.01
CA ILE A 29 -6.18 -0.04 25.92
C ILE A 29 -5.38 -1.30 26.27
N ALA A 30 -4.78 -1.96 25.26
CA ALA A 30 -3.96 -3.15 25.49
C ALA A 30 -2.75 -2.84 26.39
N THR A 31 -2.10 -1.68 26.15
CA THR A 31 -1.01 -1.21 27.00
C THR A 31 -1.46 -0.95 28.42
N ALA A 32 -2.58 -0.27 28.62
CA ALA A 32 -3.13 0.00 29.94
C ALA A 32 -3.41 -1.31 30.71
N ALA A 33 -3.97 -2.33 30.04
CA ALA A 33 -4.20 -3.63 30.67
C ALA A 33 -2.90 -4.30 31.11
N VAL A 34 -1.86 -4.29 30.27
CA VAL A 34 -0.53 -4.84 30.61
C VAL A 34 0.09 -4.11 31.79
N ILE A 35 0.04 -2.78 31.82
CA ILE A 35 0.57 -1.94 32.90
C ILE A 35 -0.11 -2.28 34.23
N VAL A 36 -1.45 -2.32 34.26
CA VAL A 36 -2.22 -2.62 35.46
C VAL A 36 -1.94 -4.04 35.97
N MET A 37 -1.89 -5.04 35.09
CA MET A 37 -1.64 -6.42 35.47
C MET A 37 -0.23 -6.67 36.02
N ASN A 38 0.77 -5.86 35.64
CA ASN A 38 2.15 -6.00 36.10
C ASN A 38 2.53 -4.95 37.16
N TRP A 39 1.59 -4.16 37.65
CA TRP A 39 1.80 -3.12 38.66
C TRP A 39 2.89 -2.09 38.26
N LEU A 40 3.03 -1.82 36.96
CA LEU A 40 3.99 -0.85 36.44
C LEU A 40 3.52 0.59 36.74
N ASN A 41 4.46 1.53 36.78
CA ASN A 41 4.10 2.95 36.91
C ASN A 41 3.39 3.43 35.64
N PHE A 42 2.09 3.72 35.76
CA PHE A 42 1.22 4.04 34.62
C PHE A 42 1.73 5.24 33.81
N GLY A 43 2.00 6.36 34.46
CA GLY A 43 2.45 7.57 33.78
C GLY A 43 3.80 7.40 33.11
N GLN A 44 4.78 6.89 33.83
CA GLN A 44 6.14 6.68 33.34
C GLN A 44 6.17 5.67 32.19
N THR A 45 5.47 4.53 32.30
CA THR A 45 5.45 3.51 31.24
C THR A 45 4.80 4.05 29.98
N PHE A 46 3.73 4.84 30.08
CA PHE A 46 3.15 5.48 28.90
C PHE A 46 4.10 6.50 28.28
N THR A 47 4.69 7.40 29.08
CA THR A 47 5.53 8.50 28.58
C THR A 47 6.84 7.97 27.99
N ASP A 48 7.56 7.13 28.75
CA ASP A 48 8.95 6.80 28.43
C ASP A 48 9.08 5.53 27.57
N VAL A 49 8.08 4.65 27.59
CA VAL A 49 8.13 3.41 26.81
C VAL A 49 7.14 3.43 25.66
N TYR A 50 5.83 3.56 25.96
CA TYR A 50 4.80 3.50 24.93
C TYR A 50 4.96 4.62 23.88
N PHE A 51 4.98 5.89 24.32
CA PHE A 51 5.10 7.00 23.38
C PHE A 51 6.46 7.10 22.71
N THR A 52 7.52 6.58 23.32
CA THR A 52 8.83 6.46 22.67
C THR A 52 8.76 5.44 21.52
N GLY A 53 8.18 4.26 21.76
CA GLY A 53 7.96 3.27 20.71
C GLY A 53 7.05 3.80 19.60
N PHE A 54 5.94 4.45 19.97
CA PHE A 54 5.04 5.13 19.04
C PHE A 54 5.78 6.16 18.17
N ALA A 55 6.53 7.07 18.78
CA ALA A 55 7.25 8.13 18.08
C ALA A 55 8.34 7.57 17.17
N THR A 56 9.05 6.53 17.59
CA THR A 56 10.06 5.84 16.77
C THR A 56 9.45 5.31 15.49
N MET A 57 8.28 4.68 15.58
CA MET A 57 7.57 4.14 14.42
C MET A 57 7.05 5.24 13.50
N VAL A 58 6.44 6.28 14.06
CA VAL A 58 5.99 7.44 13.28
C VAL A 58 7.16 8.12 12.56
N LYS A 59 8.29 8.31 13.22
CA LYS A 59 9.52 8.86 12.62
C LYS A 59 10.00 8.03 11.41
N SER A 60 9.93 6.71 11.51
CA SER A 60 10.37 5.81 10.45
C SER A 60 9.40 5.77 9.25
N LEU A 61 8.09 5.85 9.50
CA LEU A 61 7.06 5.61 8.50
C LEU A 61 6.50 6.86 7.86
N PHE A 62 6.36 7.95 8.64
CA PHE A 62 5.72 9.16 8.13
C PHE A 62 6.42 9.75 6.91
N PRO A 63 7.77 9.92 6.88
CA PRO A 63 8.44 10.54 5.74
C PRO A 63 8.21 9.78 4.41
N PRO A 64 8.45 8.46 4.31
CA PRO A 64 8.23 7.75 3.05
C PRO A 64 6.76 7.71 2.63
N ILE A 65 5.82 7.53 3.56
CA ILE A 65 4.39 7.51 3.24
C ILE A 65 3.94 8.90 2.78
N PHE A 66 4.38 9.97 3.44
CA PHE A 66 4.07 11.34 3.05
C PHE A 66 4.58 11.64 1.64
N ALA A 67 5.86 11.36 1.37
CA ALA A 67 6.46 11.63 0.06
C ALA A 67 5.82 10.79 -1.06
N GLY A 68 5.49 9.51 -0.80
CA GLY A 68 4.73 8.67 -1.74
C GLY A 68 3.34 9.22 -2.03
N ASN A 69 2.63 9.72 -1.01
CA ASN A 69 1.33 10.38 -1.21
C ASN A 69 1.43 11.69 -2.00
N LEU A 70 2.52 12.46 -1.88
CA LEU A 70 2.75 13.66 -2.71
C LEU A 70 2.76 13.30 -4.21
N VAL A 71 3.51 12.28 -4.59
CA VAL A 71 3.52 11.77 -5.98
C VAL A 71 2.13 11.31 -6.40
N ALA A 72 1.46 10.53 -5.54
CA ALA A 72 0.12 10.01 -5.77
C ALA A 72 -0.90 11.12 -6.08
N GLN A 73 -0.89 12.19 -5.30
CA GLN A 73 -1.81 13.32 -5.48
C GLN A 73 -1.59 14.04 -6.82
N ILE A 74 -0.33 14.23 -7.23
CA ILE A 74 -0.05 14.81 -8.57
C ILE A 74 -0.62 13.92 -9.67
N TYR A 75 -0.38 12.61 -9.59
CA TYR A 75 -0.86 11.64 -10.58
C TYR A 75 -2.38 11.61 -10.71
N ASN A 76 -3.09 11.66 -9.57
CA ASN A 76 -4.55 11.67 -9.55
C ASN A 76 -5.12 12.97 -10.11
N ARG A 77 -4.54 14.12 -9.74
CA ARG A 77 -5.06 15.44 -10.15
C ARG A 77 -4.76 15.77 -11.60
N THR A 78 -3.63 15.31 -12.12
CA THR A 78 -3.23 15.55 -13.52
C THR A 78 -3.86 14.58 -14.51
N GLY A 79 -4.47 13.48 -14.05
CA GLY A 79 -4.97 12.41 -14.89
C GLY A 79 -3.87 11.50 -15.47
N ALA A 80 -2.64 11.58 -14.96
CA ALA A 80 -1.53 10.73 -15.40
C ALA A 80 -1.83 9.23 -15.21
N VAL A 81 -2.50 8.87 -14.11
CA VAL A 81 -2.99 7.50 -13.86
C VAL A 81 -3.88 7.03 -15.00
N ARG A 82 -4.83 7.88 -15.42
CA ARG A 82 -5.76 7.57 -16.51
C ARG A 82 -5.03 7.44 -17.84
N SER A 83 -4.08 8.33 -18.15
CA SER A 83 -3.28 8.25 -19.37
C SER A 83 -2.53 6.93 -19.50
N ILE A 84 -1.93 6.46 -18.41
CA ILE A 84 -1.26 5.15 -18.36
C ILE A 84 -2.26 4.03 -18.66
N SER A 85 -3.41 4.05 -17.99
CA SER A 85 -4.44 3.03 -18.15
C SER A 85 -5.05 3.01 -19.57
N ASP A 86 -5.41 4.17 -20.11
CA ASP A 86 -6.03 4.27 -21.44
C ASP A 86 -5.04 3.83 -22.53
N THR A 87 -3.77 4.21 -22.42
CA THR A 87 -2.74 3.79 -23.38
C THR A 87 -2.54 2.27 -23.32
N MET A 88 -2.45 1.69 -22.12
CA MET A 88 -2.36 0.23 -21.98
C MET A 88 -3.63 -0.46 -22.46
N SER A 89 -4.79 0.09 -22.18
CA SER A 89 -6.06 -0.41 -22.68
C SER A 89 -6.07 -0.45 -24.21
N ASN A 90 -5.77 0.68 -24.85
CA ASN A 90 -5.77 0.77 -26.33
C ASN A 90 -4.73 -0.17 -26.98
N ALA A 91 -3.58 -0.38 -26.35
CA ALA A 91 -2.58 -1.32 -26.81
C ALA A 91 -3.04 -2.78 -26.66
N LEU A 92 -3.78 -3.08 -25.59
CA LEU A 92 -4.20 -4.42 -25.23
C LEU A 92 -5.59 -4.79 -25.79
N PHE A 93 -6.52 -3.83 -25.93
CA PHE A 93 -7.84 -4.04 -26.53
C PHE A 93 -7.79 -3.79 -28.03
N LYS A 94 -7.60 -4.86 -28.81
CA LYS A 94 -7.73 -4.83 -30.28
C LYS A 94 -9.03 -5.51 -30.68
N GLU A 95 -9.74 -4.94 -31.63
CA GLU A 95 -10.95 -5.53 -32.23
C GLU A 95 -10.66 -6.91 -32.85
N GLY A 96 -11.64 -7.81 -32.79
CA GLY A 96 -11.52 -9.17 -33.36
C GLY A 96 -10.80 -10.19 -32.47
N ARG A 97 -10.41 -9.84 -31.25
CA ARG A 97 -9.78 -10.80 -30.32
C ARG A 97 -10.80 -11.72 -29.63
N SER A 98 -10.36 -12.93 -29.27
CA SER A 98 -11.17 -13.86 -28.48
C SER A 98 -11.52 -13.24 -27.11
N LYS A 99 -12.71 -13.54 -26.57
CA LYS A 99 -13.15 -13.08 -25.23
C LYS A 99 -12.11 -13.32 -24.14
N THR A 100 -11.39 -14.44 -24.20
CA THR A 100 -10.31 -14.76 -23.26
C THR A 100 -9.18 -13.72 -23.29
N ARG A 101 -8.73 -13.35 -24.48
CA ARG A 101 -7.67 -12.34 -24.64
C ARG A 101 -8.14 -10.97 -24.16
N THR A 102 -9.42 -10.63 -24.38
CA THR A 102 -10.02 -9.38 -23.88
C THR A 102 -10.02 -9.35 -22.34
N TYR A 103 -10.36 -10.46 -21.68
CA TYR A 103 -10.31 -10.53 -20.21
C TYR A 103 -8.89 -10.39 -19.68
N VAL A 104 -7.93 -11.14 -20.23
CA VAL A 104 -6.51 -11.01 -19.86
C VAL A 104 -6.00 -9.58 -20.05
N SER A 105 -6.34 -8.96 -21.19
CA SER A 105 -5.95 -7.58 -21.49
C SER A 105 -6.52 -6.59 -20.46
N CYS A 106 -7.80 -6.74 -20.09
CA CYS A 106 -8.42 -5.91 -19.07
C CYS A 106 -7.78 -6.08 -17.70
N ILE A 107 -7.54 -7.33 -17.30
CA ILE A 107 -6.86 -7.64 -16.04
C ILE A 107 -5.50 -6.94 -15.99
N LEU A 108 -4.67 -7.12 -17.02
CA LEU A 108 -3.33 -6.53 -17.06
C LEU A 108 -3.37 -4.99 -17.15
N ALA A 109 -4.35 -4.40 -17.86
CA ALA A 109 -4.54 -2.95 -17.93
C ALA A 109 -4.94 -2.31 -16.59
N ILE A 110 -5.47 -3.10 -15.65
CA ILE A 110 -5.76 -2.66 -14.28
C ILE A 110 -4.58 -2.99 -13.36
N VAL A 111 -4.11 -4.22 -13.38
CA VAL A 111 -3.11 -4.78 -12.44
C VAL A 111 -1.75 -4.08 -12.58
N ILE A 112 -1.26 -3.88 -13.81
CA ILE A 112 0.08 -3.30 -14.01
C ILE A 112 0.14 -1.84 -13.56
N PRO A 113 -0.76 -0.92 -13.97
CA PRO A 113 -0.69 0.46 -13.52
C PRO A 113 -0.90 0.61 -12.00
N THR A 114 -1.87 -0.11 -11.41
CA THR A 114 -2.10 -0.06 -9.96
C THR A 114 -0.91 -0.62 -9.19
N GLY A 115 -0.30 -1.68 -9.72
CA GLY A 115 0.92 -2.27 -9.16
C GLY A 115 2.12 -1.34 -9.22
N LEU A 116 2.36 -0.67 -10.35
CA LEU A 116 3.45 0.30 -10.49
C LEU A 116 3.29 1.48 -9.52
N LEU A 117 2.07 2.01 -9.39
CA LEU A 117 1.78 3.08 -8.43
C LEU A 117 2.07 2.64 -6.99
N ALA A 118 1.60 1.45 -6.63
CA ALA A 118 1.84 0.86 -5.32
C ALA A 118 3.34 0.59 -5.09
N TYR A 119 4.05 0.06 -6.08
CA TYR A 119 5.50 -0.18 -6.02
C TYR A 119 6.28 1.10 -5.70
N CYS A 120 5.86 2.23 -6.26
CA CYS A 120 6.46 3.54 -6.03
C CYS A 120 6.09 4.18 -4.68
N GLY A 121 5.41 3.46 -3.78
CA GLY A 121 5.10 3.91 -2.43
C GLY A 121 3.73 4.58 -2.28
N MET A 122 2.90 4.62 -3.34
CA MET A 122 1.53 5.11 -3.20
C MET A 122 0.76 4.20 -2.24
N ASN A 123 0.12 4.79 -1.24
CA ASN A 123 -0.71 4.04 -0.30
C ASN A 123 -1.77 3.20 -1.04
N GLY A 124 -1.88 1.91 -0.70
CA GLY A 124 -2.77 0.98 -1.39
C GLY A 124 -4.22 1.43 -1.43
N LEU A 125 -4.78 1.94 -0.32
CA LEU A 125 -6.16 2.44 -0.28
C LEU A 125 -6.37 3.64 -1.19
N VAL A 126 -5.41 4.57 -1.24
CA VAL A 126 -5.46 5.73 -2.13
C VAL A 126 -5.43 5.27 -3.59
N THR A 127 -4.58 4.31 -3.92
CA THR A 127 -4.51 3.71 -5.26
C THR A 127 -5.83 3.04 -5.64
N LEU A 128 -6.43 2.26 -4.73
CA LEU A 128 -7.72 1.61 -4.96
C LEU A 128 -8.83 2.63 -5.28
N ILE A 129 -8.95 3.69 -4.48
CA ILE A 129 -9.99 4.72 -4.66
C ILE A 129 -9.75 5.49 -5.97
N ALA A 130 -8.52 5.90 -6.24
CA ALA A 130 -8.18 6.69 -7.42
C ALA A 130 -8.40 5.92 -8.73
N PHE A 131 -8.08 4.62 -8.73
CA PHE A 131 -8.17 3.79 -9.93
C PHE A 131 -9.55 3.15 -10.12
N TYR A 132 -10.40 3.17 -9.09
CA TYR A 132 -11.71 2.53 -9.11
C TYR A 132 -12.59 2.92 -10.32
N PRO A 133 -12.83 4.22 -10.60
CA PRO A 133 -13.66 4.61 -11.75
C PRO A 133 -13.03 4.25 -13.10
N ILE A 134 -11.68 4.26 -13.20
CA ILE A 134 -10.96 3.84 -14.39
C ILE A 134 -11.13 2.33 -14.62
N ALA A 135 -10.98 1.54 -13.55
CA ALA A 135 -11.18 0.10 -13.62
C ALA A 135 -12.60 -0.27 -14.05
N LEU A 136 -13.62 0.46 -13.57
CA LEU A 136 -15.01 0.27 -14.01
C LEU A 136 -15.16 0.49 -15.53
N GLY A 137 -14.60 1.57 -16.07
CA GLY A 137 -14.67 1.85 -17.51
C GLY A 137 -13.96 0.77 -18.36
N LEU A 138 -12.81 0.24 -17.90
CA LEU A 138 -12.12 -0.87 -18.55
C LEU A 138 -12.93 -2.18 -18.51
N MET A 139 -13.52 -2.46 -17.36
CA MET A 139 -14.35 -3.67 -17.16
C MET A 139 -15.65 -3.60 -17.96
N GLU A 140 -16.27 -2.43 -18.10
CA GLU A 140 -17.42 -2.23 -18.98
C GLU A 140 -17.08 -2.58 -20.41
N ARG A 141 -15.98 -2.04 -20.96
CA ARG A 141 -15.51 -2.35 -22.33
C ARG A 141 -15.20 -3.83 -22.53
N ALA A 142 -14.66 -4.49 -21.48
CA ALA A 142 -14.34 -5.91 -21.54
C ALA A 142 -15.54 -6.84 -21.26
N GLY A 143 -16.67 -6.32 -20.77
CA GLY A 143 -17.82 -7.10 -20.34
C GLY A 143 -17.56 -7.94 -19.08
N ILE A 144 -16.65 -7.49 -18.20
CA ILE A 144 -16.31 -8.19 -16.94
C ILE A 144 -17.26 -7.75 -15.83
N PRO A 145 -17.94 -8.67 -15.11
CA PRO A 145 -18.86 -8.32 -14.04
C PRO A 145 -18.20 -7.47 -12.95
N LYS A 146 -18.88 -6.41 -12.49
CA LYS A 146 -18.39 -5.45 -11.48
C LYS A 146 -17.86 -6.09 -10.20
N ARG A 147 -18.38 -7.24 -9.78
CA ARG A 147 -17.95 -7.95 -8.57
C ARG A 147 -16.43 -8.20 -8.49
N TYR A 148 -15.73 -8.20 -9.63
CA TYR A 148 -14.28 -8.40 -9.70
C TYR A 148 -13.46 -7.14 -9.48
N VAL A 149 -14.07 -5.93 -9.46
CA VAL A 149 -13.30 -4.67 -9.45
C VAL A 149 -12.33 -4.56 -8.27
N MET A 150 -12.80 -4.84 -7.05
CA MET A 150 -11.93 -4.74 -5.88
C MET A 150 -10.83 -5.82 -5.90
N GLY A 151 -11.17 -7.04 -6.35
CA GLY A 151 -10.19 -8.11 -6.51
C GLY A 151 -9.09 -7.77 -7.51
N LEU A 152 -9.43 -7.18 -8.65
CA LEU A 152 -8.47 -6.75 -9.68
C LEU A 152 -7.56 -5.64 -9.19
N LEU A 153 -8.14 -4.61 -8.54
CA LEU A 153 -7.40 -3.48 -7.99
C LEU A 153 -6.45 -3.93 -6.87
N SER A 154 -6.96 -4.72 -5.92
CA SER A 154 -6.15 -5.25 -4.82
C SER A 154 -5.06 -6.18 -5.32
N PHE A 155 -5.34 -7.00 -6.32
CA PHE A 155 -4.35 -7.88 -6.91
C PHE A 155 -3.16 -7.09 -7.49
N GLY A 156 -3.42 -6.02 -8.25
CA GLY A 156 -2.35 -5.15 -8.76
C GLY A 156 -1.53 -4.51 -7.63
N VAL A 157 -2.21 -3.90 -6.67
CA VAL A 157 -1.54 -3.25 -5.53
C VAL A 157 -0.66 -4.24 -4.76
N TYR A 158 -1.20 -5.39 -4.35
CA TYR A 158 -0.50 -6.27 -3.42
C TYR A 158 0.56 -7.13 -4.10
N ALA A 159 0.36 -7.58 -5.34
CA ALA A 159 1.38 -8.32 -6.07
C ALA A 159 2.70 -7.53 -6.22
N PHE A 160 2.60 -6.22 -6.46
CA PHE A 160 3.79 -5.38 -6.58
C PHE A 160 4.28 -4.85 -5.22
N ALA A 161 3.36 -4.47 -4.33
CA ALA A 161 3.69 -3.83 -3.07
C ALA A 161 4.29 -4.79 -2.04
N LEU A 162 3.81 -6.04 -1.98
CA LEU A 162 4.25 -7.01 -0.97
C LEU A 162 5.35 -7.93 -1.50
N THR A 163 5.21 -8.42 -2.72
CA THR A 163 6.14 -9.39 -3.32
C THR A 163 7.28 -8.71 -4.07
N GLY A 164 7.07 -7.49 -4.58
CA GLY A 164 8.08 -6.76 -5.35
C GLY A 164 9.30 -6.38 -4.51
N PRO A 165 10.53 -6.74 -4.94
CA PRO A 165 11.74 -6.38 -4.21
C PRO A 165 12.01 -4.88 -4.32
N GLY A 166 12.51 -4.26 -3.23
CA GLY A 166 12.84 -2.83 -3.22
C GLY A 166 11.68 -1.88 -3.42
N THR A 167 10.45 -2.31 -3.11
CA THR A 167 9.28 -1.44 -3.16
C THR A 167 9.28 -0.42 -2.02
N ALA A 168 8.79 0.77 -2.34
CA ALA A 168 8.65 1.88 -1.40
C ALA A 168 7.42 1.73 -0.45
N GLN A 169 6.80 0.56 -0.42
CA GLN A 169 5.66 0.31 0.46
C GLN A 169 6.06 0.11 1.91
N LEU A 170 5.16 0.56 2.80
CA LEU A 170 5.32 0.52 4.23
C LEU A 170 5.79 -0.85 4.75
N VAL A 171 5.14 -1.92 4.30
CA VAL A 171 5.43 -3.29 4.76
C VAL A 171 6.86 -3.69 4.43
N ASN A 172 7.32 -3.42 3.21
CA ASN A 172 8.68 -3.75 2.80
C ASN A 172 9.73 -2.87 3.48
N VAL A 173 9.45 -1.57 3.62
CA VAL A 173 10.35 -0.65 4.33
C VAL A 173 10.52 -1.09 5.79
N LEU A 174 9.42 -1.46 6.47
CA LEU A 174 9.49 -2.01 7.83
C LEU A 174 10.28 -3.31 7.90
N SER A 175 10.02 -4.24 6.99
CA SER A 175 10.73 -5.51 6.95
C SER A 175 12.25 -5.31 6.75
N MET A 176 12.64 -4.42 5.82
CA MET A 176 14.04 -4.07 5.61
C MET A 176 14.69 -3.46 6.86
N GLN A 177 13.99 -2.59 7.57
CA GLN A 177 14.51 -1.98 8.80
C GLN A 177 14.66 -2.98 9.94
N VAL A 178 13.70 -3.90 10.11
CA VAL A 178 13.73 -4.92 11.17
C VAL A 178 14.82 -5.94 10.93
N VAL A 179 14.99 -6.37 9.67
CA VAL A 179 15.99 -7.39 9.30
C VAL A 179 17.39 -6.77 9.09
N GLY A 180 17.47 -5.44 8.94
CA GLY A 180 18.75 -4.75 8.66
C GLY A 180 19.27 -4.94 7.24
N GLU A 181 18.40 -5.34 6.31
CA GLU A 181 18.74 -5.62 4.92
C GLU A 181 18.40 -4.45 3.99
N GLY A 182 19.06 -4.39 2.85
CA GLY A 182 18.85 -3.34 1.86
C GLY A 182 17.74 -3.65 0.84
N PRO A 183 17.37 -2.65 0.00
CA PRO A 183 16.31 -2.79 -1.00
C PRO A 183 16.52 -3.91 -2.03
N ALA A 184 17.77 -4.34 -2.23
CA ALA A 184 18.13 -5.40 -3.16
C ALA A 184 18.09 -6.81 -2.53
N ALA A 185 17.80 -6.90 -1.22
CA ALA A 185 17.65 -8.19 -0.56
C ALA A 185 16.49 -8.97 -1.19
N GLY A 186 16.71 -10.23 -1.52
CA GLY A 186 15.72 -11.07 -2.15
C GLY A 186 15.30 -10.68 -3.57
N LEU A 187 16.09 -9.87 -4.31
CA LEU A 187 15.75 -9.34 -5.63
C LEU A 187 15.27 -10.43 -6.60
N VAL A 188 16.00 -11.52 -6.73
CA VAL A 188 15.66 -12.61 -7.67
C VAL A 188 14.37 -13.30 -7.23
N GLY A 189 14.26 -13.66 -5.94
CA GLY A 189 13.06 -14.30 -5.39
C GLY A 189 11.82 -13.42 -5.53
N GLY A 190 11.93 -12.13 -5.22
CA GLY A 190 10.84 -11.18 -5.36
C GLY A 190 10.40 -10.96 -6.81
N LEU A 191 11.33 -10.82 -7.75
CA LEU A 191 10.99 -10.70 -9.18
C LEU A 191 10.29 -11.95 -9.71
N VAL A 192 10.81 -13.13 -9.39
CA VAL A 192 10.15 -14.41 -9.76
C VAL A 192 8.77 -14.49 -9.13
N GLY A 193 8.64 -14.12 -7.85
CA GLY A 193 7.37 -14.09 -7.12
C GLY A 193 6.34 -13.20 -7.82
N VAL A 194 6.68 -11.96 -8.15
CA VAL A 194 5.78 -11.02 -8.88
C VAL A 194 5.34 -11.61 -10.23
N VAL A 195 6.28 -12.18 -11.01
CA VAL A 195 5.94 -12.79 -12.30
C VAL A 195 4.98 -13.97 -12.12
N VAL A 196 5.28 -14.85 -11.17
CA VAL A 196 4.41 -16.01 -10.88
C VAL A 196 3.03 -15.55 -10.41
N GLU A 197 2.95 -14.58 -9.50
CA GLU A 197 1.67 -14.02 -9.05
C GLU A 197 0.86 -13.41 -10.20
N ILE A 198 1.49 -12.59 -11.05
CA ILE A 198 0.80 -11.97 -12.19
C ILE A 198 0.28 -13.03 -13.17
N VAL A 199 1.10 -14.00 -13.53
CA VAL A 199 0.72 -15.07 -14.48
C VAL A 199 -0.39 -15.93 -13.88
N PHE A 200 -0.16 -16.46 -12.68
CA PHE A 200 -1.11 -17.35 -12.02
C PHE A 200 -2.40 -16.63 -11.62
N GLY A 201 -2.32 -15.45 -11.04
CA GLY A 201 -3.50 -14.67 -10.65
C GLY A 201 -4.33 -14.23 -11.86
N THR A 202 -3.67 -13.80 -12.97
CA THR A 202 -4.37 -13.48 -14.22
C THR A 202 -5.06 -14.72 -14.80
N PHE A 203 -4.41 -15.88 -14.75
CA PHE A 203 -5.00 -17.15 -15.21
C PHE A 203 -6.24 -17.51 -14.39
N VAL A 204 -6.13 -17.52 -13.05
CA VAL A 204 -7.25 -17.86 -12.15
C VAL A 204 -8.41 -16.88 -12.31
N LEU A 205 -8.14 -15.58 -12.31
CA LEU A 205 -9.17 -14.54 -12.49
C LEU A 205 -9.86 -14.68 -13.85
N THR A 206 -9.11 -14.98 -14.91
CA THR A 206 -9.68 -15.23 -16.25
C THR A 206 -10.65 -16.42 -16.24
N LEU A 207 -10.29 -17.52 -15.56
CA LEU A 207 -11.18 -18.69 -15.43
C LEU A 207 -12.45 -18.35 -14.64
N MET A 208 -12.30 -17.63 -13.52
CA MET A 208 -13.44 -17.20 -12.70
C MET A 208 -14.39 -16.29 -13.50
N ILE A 209 -13.85 -15.29 -14.21
CA ILE A 209 -14.62 -14.38 -15.05
C ILE A 209 -15.38 -15.15 -16.15
N LYS A 210 -14.71 -16.05 -16.85
CA LYS A 210 -15.34 -16.89 -17.88
C LYS A 210 -16.52 -17.69 -17.33
N LYS A 211 -16.32 -18.35 -16.18
CA LYS A 211 -17.35 -19.14 -15.51
C LYS A 211 -18.59 -18.30 -15.17
N ASP A 212 -18.38 -17.08 -14.69
CA ASP A 212 -19.48 -16.22 -14.29
C ASP A 212 -20.19 -15.54 -15.46
N VAL A 213 -19.45 -15.13 -16.49
CA VAL A 213 -20.05 -14.63 -17.73
C VAL A 213 -20.84 -15.75 -18.43
N ALA A 214 -20.37 -17.00 -18.39
CA ALA A 214 -21.13 -18.14 -18.90
C ALA A 214 -22.44 -18.39 -18.15
N LYS A 215 -22.51 -18.02 -16.86
CA LYS A 215 -23.75 -18.04 -16.05
C LYS A 215 -24.68 -16.84 -16.31
N GLY A 216 -24.34 -15.98 -17.27
CA GLY A 216 -25.15 -14.81 -17.61
C GLY A 216 -24.86 -13.55 -16.81
N LEU A 217 -23.84 -13.52 -15.92
CA LEU A 217 -23.46 -12.29 -15.24
C LEU A 217 -22.88 -11.30 -16.25
N LYS A 218 -23.42 -10.06 -16.20
CA LYS A 218 -22.99 -8.94 -17.04
C LYS A 218 -22.43 -7.82 -16.19
N PHE A 219 -21.67 -6.93 -16.82
CA PHE A 219 -21.28 -5.67 -16.18
C PHE A 219 -22.48 -4.79 -15.94
N ALA A 220 -22.57 -4.17 -14.77
CA ALA A 220 -23.55 -3.12 -14.46
C ALA A 220 -22.93 -2.14 -13.47
N TYR A 221 -23.15 -0.83 -13.70
CA TYR A 221 -22.80 0.20 -12.72
C TYR A 221 -23.69 0.11 -11.49
N GLY A 222 -23.13 0.37 -10.32
CA GLY A 222 -23.90 0.55 -9.09
C GLY A 222 -24.45 1.99 -9.00
N PRO A 223 -25.39 2.24 -8.05
CA PRO A 223 -26.05 3.54 -7.93
C PRO A 223 -25.09 4.71 -7.58
N ASN A 224 -23.96 4.42 -6.96
CA ASN A 224 -22.98 5.42 -6.52
C ASN A 224 -21.70 5.44 -7.37
N ASP A 225 -21.67 4.74 -8.50
CA ASP A 225 -20.48 4.71 -9.35
C ASP A 225 -20.38 5.99 -10.19
N ILE A 226 -19.20 6.55 -10.21
CA ILE A 226 -18.90 7.75 -11.00
C ILE A 226 -18.29 7.30 -12.33
N ARG A 227 -18.90 7.72 -13.44
CA ARG A 227 -18.28 7.58 -14.76
C ARG A 227 -17.22 8.65 -14.94
N VAL A 228 -16.06 8.24 -15.43
CA VAL A 228 -14.97 9.20 -15.73
C VAL A 228 -15.39 10.00 -16.96
N ALA A 229 -15.52 11.32 -16.82
CA ALA A 229 -15.77 12.20 -17.95
C ALA A 229 -14.57 12.24 -18.91
N ASP A 230 -14.84 12.29 -20.22
CA ASP A 230 -13.80 12.23 -21.26
C ASP A 230 -13.09 13.57 -21.53
N ASP A 231 -13.52 14.67 -20.90
CA ASP A 231 -13.17 16.05 -21.29
C ASP A 231 -11.81 16.58 -20.81
N LYS A 232 -10.97 15.80 -20.12
CA LYS A 232 -9.65 16.29 -19.70
C LYS A 232 -8.56 15.96 -20.72
N GLN A 233 -7.76 16.98 -21.06
CA GLN A 233 -6.49 16.73 -21.73
C GLN A 233 -5.57 15.91 -20.81
N LEU A 234 -5.28 14.69 -21.24
CA LEU A 234 -4.42 13.78 -20.50
C LEU A 234 -2.96 14.01 -20.86
N PRO A 235 -2.02 13.87 -19.90
CA PRO A 235 -0.59 13.91 -20.23
C PRO A 235 -0.21 12.73 -21.12
N ASN A 236 0.89 12.86 -21.86
CA ASN A 236 1.41 11.76 -22.68
C ASN A 236 1.84 10.60 -21.77
N PHE A 237 1.61 9.36 -22.23
CA PHE A 237 1.96 8.12 -21.51
C PHE A 237 3.42 8.09 -21.06
N LEU A 238 4.36 8.39 -21.97
CA LEU A 238 5.80 8.37 -21.64
C LEU A 238 6.15 9.41 -20.57
N ILE A 239 5.60 10.63 -20.68
CA ILE A 239 5.80 11.69 -19.68
C ILE A 239 5.23 11.27 -18.32
N SER A 240 4.09 10.57 -18.32
CA SER A 240 3.47 10.05 -17.09
C SER A 240 4.30 8.92 -16.45
N LEU A 241 5.07 8.19 -17.23
CA LEU A 241 5.87 7.07 -16.70
C LEU A 241 7.19 7.52 -16.06
N ILE A 242 7.78 8.63 -16.52
CA ILE A 242 9.10 9.11 -16.10
C ILE A 242 9.21 9.31 -14.58
N PRO A 243 8.31 10.04 -13.88
CA PRO A 243 8.46 10.23 -12.43
C PRO A 243 8.31 8.91 -11.64
N LEU A 244 7.48 7.96 -12.09
CA LEU A 244 7.36 6.65 -11.46
C LEU A 244 8.66 5.85 -11.57
N LEU A 245 9.23 5.80 -12.78
CA LEU A 245 10.50 5.13 -13.00
C LEU A 245 11.65 5.81 -12.24
N SER A 246 11.58 7.14 -12.07
CA SER A 246 12.60 7.87 -11.31
C SER A 246 12.66 7.46 -9.84
N VAL A 247 11.53 7.13 -9.18
CA VAL A 247 11.53 6.57 -7.81
C VAL A 247 12.38 5.30 -7.76
N VAL A 248 12.13 4.39 -8.70
CA VAL A 248 12.83 3.11 -8.78
C VAL A 248 14.34 3.31 -9.00
N ILE A 249 14.68 4.22 -9.92
CA ILE A 249 16.08 4.54 -10.25
C ILE A 249 16.78 5.18 -9.05
N PHE A 250 16.19 6.21 -8.45
CA PHE A 250 16.79 6.90 -7.31
C PHE A 250 16.99 5.96 -6.11
N PHE A 251 16.01 5.13 -5.81
CA PHE A 251 16.08 4.21 -4.68
C PHE A 251 17.03 3.04 -4.94
N ASN A 252 16.91 2.34 -6.09
CA ASN A 252 17.65 1.11 -6.34
C ASN A 252 19.01 1.32 -6.98
N VAL A 253 19.18 2.34 -7.85
CA VAL A 253 20.43 2.59 -8.59
C VAL A 253 21.26 3.66 -7.92
N VAL A 254 20.66 4.84 -7.63
CA VAL A 254 21.37 5.96 -6.99
C VAL A 254 21.56 5.72 -5.49
N LYS A 255 20.79 4.76 -4.91
CA LYS A 255 20.86 4.40 -3.48
C LYS A 255 20.48 5.54 -2.53
N LEU A 256 19.61 6.44 -2.96
CA LEU A 256 18.99 7.40 -2.06
C LEU A 256 18.05 6.68 -1.11
N ASP A 257 17.84 7.26 0.07
CA ASP A 257 16.75 6.78 0.93
C ASP A 257 15.39 6.98 0.25
N ILE A 258 14.37 6.25 0.74
CA ILE A 258 13.07 6.19 0.09
C ILE A 258 12.34 7.53 0.11
N PHE A 259 12.49 8.32 1.20
CA PHE A 259 11.89 9.64 1.31
C PHE A 259 12.45 10.58 0.26
N SER A 260 13.79 10.67 0.16
CA SER A 260 14.48 11.51 -0.83
C SER A 260 14.17 11.08 -2.27
N SER A 261 14.07 9.77 -2.53
CA SER A 261 13.69 9.23 -3.84
C SER A 261 12.28 9.65 -4.26
N CYS A 262 11.31 9.52 -3.35
CA CYS A 262 9.93 9.94 -3.61
C CYS A 262 9.80 11.47 -3.70
N LEU A 263 10.54 12.22 -2.90
CA LEU A 263 10.55 13.68 -2.95
C LEU A 263 11.11 14.21 -4.28
N ALA A 264 12.21 13.62 -4.76
CA ALA A 264 12.78 13.94 -6.07
C ALA A 264 11.80 13.61 -7.21
N ALA A 265 11.14 12.47 -7.15
CA ALA A 265 10.11 12.08 -8.11
C ALA A 265 8.87 13.02 -8.06
N TRP A 266 8.50 13.50 -6.87
CA TRP A 266 7.43 14.50 -6.72
C TRP A 266 7.80 15.82 -7.40
N LEU A 267 9.01 16.33 -7.18
CA LEU A 267 9.50 17.54 -7.87
C LEU A 267 9.52 17.34 -9.38
N LEU A 268 10.00 16.19 -9.85
CA LEU A 268 9.99 15.85 -11.28
C LEU A 268 8.55 15.75 -11.83
N SER A 269 7.61 15.23 -11.06
CA SER A 269 6.20 15.16 -11.45
C SER A 269 5.57 16.54 -11.56
N ILE A 270 5.93 17.52 -10.71
CA ILE A 270 5.46 18.91 -10.84
C ILE A 270 6.00 19.52 -12.14
N ILE A 271 7.26 19.32 -12.45
CA ILE A 271 7.88 19.87 -13.67
C ILE A 271 7.22 19.29 -14.93
N LEU A 272 7.02 17.99 -14.99
CA LEU A 272 6.53 17.30 -16.18
C LEU A 272 5.00 17.33 -16.31
N LEU A 273 4.28 17.23 -15.21
CA LEU A 273 2.82 17.06 -15.18
C LEU A 273 2.09 18.32 -14.69
N GLY A 274 2.79 19.30 -14.13
CA GLY A 274 2.17 20.47 -13.49
C GLY A 274 1.27 21.30 -14.42
N LYS A 275 1.53 21.29 -15.73
CA LYS A 275 0.65 21.95 -16.72
C LYS A 275 -0.74 21.33 -16.82
N TYR A 276 -0.90 20.05 -16.44
CA TYR A 276 -2.18 19.32 -16.44
C TYR A 276 -2.90 19.41 -15.10
N MET A 277 -2.30 20.03 -14.08
CA MET A 277 -2.94 20.21 -12.80
C MET A 277 -4.11 21.22 -12.88
N PRO A 278 -5.23 20.94 -12.19
CA PRO A 278 -6.25 21.97 -12.01
C PRO A 278 -5.64 23.14 -11.24
N LYS A 279 -6.04 24.37 -11.57
CA LYS A 279 -5.58 25.55 -10.86
C LYS A 279 -6.68 26.01 -9.90
N LYS A 280 -6.50 25.74 -8.62
CA LYS A 280 -7.42 26.19 -7.58
C LYS A 280 -7.35 27.71 -7.47
N ASP A 281 -8.47 28.39 -7.67
CA ASP A 281 -8.57 29.85 -7.72
C ASP A 281 -7.55 30.48 -8.69
N GLY A 282 -7.26 29.82 -9.81
CA GLY A 282 -6.28 30.29 -10.80
C GLY A 282 -4.81 30.12 -10.39
N SER A 283 -4.49 29.56 -9.21
CA SER A 283 -3.15 29.42 -8.67
C SER A 283 -2.69 27.97 -8.55
N LEU A 284 -1.58 27.66 -9.24
CA LEU A 284 -0.89 26.35 -9.08
C LEU A 284 -0.34 26.17 -7.65
N LEU A 285 0.14 27.26 -7.03
CA LEU A 285 0.69 27.20 -5.69
C LEU A 285 -0.35 26.77 -4.66
N LYS A 286 -1.58 27.30 -4.75
CA LYS A 286 -2.66 26.88 -3.85
C LYS A 286 -2.99 25.40 -4.01
N GLU A 287 -2.97 24.91 -5.24
CA GLU A 287 -3.18 23.48 -5.53
C GLU A 287 -2.06 22.60 -4.95
N LEU A 288 -0.79 23.04 -5.07
CA LEU A 288 0.35 22.32 -4.48
C LEU A 288 0.30 22.31 -2.95
N LEU A 289 -0.10 23.41 -2.32
CA LEU A 289 -0.30 23.47 -0.87
C LEU A 289 -1.41 22.51 -0.40
N ASP A 290 -2.49 22.42 -1.16
CA ASP A 290 -3.55 21.45 -0.90
C ASP A 290 -3.06 20.00 -1.07
N VAL A 291 -2.25 19.72 -2.10
CA VAL A 291 -1.56 18.42 -2.27
C VAL A 291 -0.74 18.08 -1.02
N CYS A 292 0.05 19.01 -0.50
CA CYS A 292 0.85 18.79 0.71
C CYS A 292 -0.03 18.50 1.93
N THR A 293 -1.11 19.26 2.11
CA THR A 293 -2.04 19.11 3.24
C THR A 293 -2.74 17.74 3.20
N VAL A 294 -3.29 17.37 2.04
CA VAL A 294 -3.97 16.08 1.85
C VAL A 294 -2.98 14.92 2.03
N SER A 295 -1.77 15.05 1.51
CA SER A 295 -0.75 14.01 1.64
C SER A 295 -0.31 13.79 3.09
N GLY A 296 -0.17 14.87 3.86
CA GLY A 296 0.14 14.79 5.30
C GLY A 296 -0.97 14.12 6.09
N THR A 297 -2.21 14.51 5.84
CA THR A 297 -3.39 13.89 6.48
C THR A 297 -3.49 12.40 6.16
N ASN A 298 -3.30 12.02 4.89
CA ASN A 298 -3.34 10.63 4.47
C ASN A 298 -2.18 9.79 5.04
N ALA A 299 -1.02 10.40 5.29
CA ALA A 299 0.12 9.72 5.87
C ALA A 299 -0.05 9.48 7.40
N PHE A 300 -0.69 10.41 8.10
CA PHE A 300 -0.81 10.34 9.56
C PHE A 300 -1.66 9.14 10.02
N GLY A 301 -2.74 8.81 9.34
CA GLY A 301 -3.64 7.70 9.72
C GLY A 301 -2.90 6.35 9.86
N PRO A 302 -2.27 5.83 8.80
CA PRO A 302 -1.50 4.59 8.86
C PRO A 302 -0.35 4.65 9.88
N CYS A 303 0.39 5.77 9.96
CA CYS A 303 1.48 5.95 10.91
C CYS A 303 0.99 5.89 12.36
N GLY A 304 -0.13 6.55 12.67
CA GLY A 304 -0.71 6.54 14.02
C GLY A 304 -1.21 5.14 14.42
N MET A 305 -1.82 4.41 13.49
CA MET A 305 -2.29 3.03 13.74
C MET A 305 -1.11 2.09 14.06
N VAL A 306 -0.10 2.08 13.20
CA VAL A 306 1.09 1.21 13.38
C VAL A 306 1.89 1.67 14.59
N GLY A 307 2.08 2.99 14.77
CA GLY A 307 2.78 3.56 15.91
C GLY A 307 2.16 3.14 17.24
N SER A 308 0.82 3.17 17.35
CA SER A 308 0.12 2.78 18.57
C SER A 308 0.32 1.30 18.93
N LEU A 309 0.22 0.42 17.95
CA LEU A 309 0.49 -1.00 18.15
C LEU A 309 1.97 -1.25 18.50
N PHE A 310 2.88 -0.49 17.91
CA PHE A 310 4.31 -0.59 18.23
C PHE A 310 4.63 -0.05 19.63
N GLY A 311 3.94 1.00 20.07
CA GLY A 311 4.01 1.46 21.46
C GLY A 311 3.60 0.36 22.45
N PHE A 312 2.51 -0.37 22.16
CA PHE A 312 2.11 -1.56 22.92
C PHE A 312 3.20 -2.62 22.94
N VAL A 313 3.74 -2.98 21.76
CA VAL A 313 4.85 -3.96 21.65
C VAL A 313 6.07 -3.52 22.45
N SER A 314 6.43 -2.22 22.42
CA SER A 314 7.55 -1.69 23.20
C SER A 314 7.37 -1.90 24.69
N VAL A 315 6.15 -1.74 25.24
CA VAL A 315 5.86 -2.03 26.64
C VAL A 315 5.96 -3.53 26.92
N VAL A 316 5.41 -4.37 26.08
CA VAL A 316 5.53 -5.83 26.24
C VAL A 316 7.00 -6.29 26.24
N GLN A 317 7.84 -5.69 25.39
CA GLN A 317 9.27 -6.00 25.31
C GLN A 317 10.06 -5.65 26.59
N THR A 318 9.57 -4.76 27.43
CA THR A 318 10.23 -4.46 28.73
C THR A 318 9.96 -5.53 29.79
N LEU A 319 9.00 -6.41 29.58
CA LEU A 319 8.66 -7.46 30.55
C LEU A 319 9.71 -8.58 30.54
N PRO A 320 10.22 -9.03 31.69
CA PRO A 320 11.17 -10.15 31.79
C PRO A 320 10.66 -11.43 31.16
N GLU A 321 9.37 -11.67 31.26
CA GLU A 321 8.72 -12.86 30.69
C GLU A 321 8.74 -12.88 29.18
N PHE A 322 8.69 -11.72 28.50
CA PHE A 322 8.85 -11.64 27.05
C PHE A 322 10.26 -12.07 26.64
N GLN A 323 11.27 -11.60 27.36
CA GLN A 323 12.66 -12.01 27.11
C GLN A 323 12.85 -13.52 27.36
N ALA A 324 12.19 -14.08 28.37
CA ALA A 324 12.21 -15.53 28.63
C ALA A 324 11.58 -16.33 27.49
N ILE A 325 10.47 -15.86 26.90
CA ILE A 325 9.84 -16.46 25.71
C ILE A 325 10.80 -16.46 24.52
N LEU A 326 11.44 -15.31 24.24
CA LEU A 326 12.41 -15.20 23.14
C LEU A 326 13.59 -16.15 23.33
N ASN A 327 14.17 -16.19 24.54
CA ASN A 327 15.28 -17.07 24.85
C ASN A 327 14.90 -18.55 24.71
N TYR A 328 13.68 -18.92 25.12
CA TYR A 328 13.16 -20.26 24.92
C TYR A 328 13.04 -20.61 23.43
N ILE A 329 12.43 -19.73 22.61
CA ILE A 329 12.29 -19.94 21.16
C ILE A 329 13.66 -20.12 20.50
N PHE A 330 14.63 -19.27 20.83
CA PHE A 330 16.00 -19.39 20.29
C PHE A 330 16.72 -20.66 20.77
N SER A 331 16.42 -21.15 21.98
CA SER A 331 16.99 -22.40 22.51
C SER A 331 16.51 -23.66 21.79
N LEU A 332 15.38 -23.59 21.06
CA LEU A 332 14.83 -24.73 20.33
C LEU A 332 15.69 -25.14 19.11
N ASN A 333 16.68 -24.34 18.76
CA ASN A 333 17.65 -24.61 17.68
C ASN A 333 16.99 -25.04 16.35
N MET A 334 15.82 -24.49 16.07
CA MET A 334 15.03 -24.80 14.88
C MET A 334 15.56 -24.07 13.66
N ALA A 335 15.28 -24.60 12.47
CA ALA A 335 15.59 -23.91 11.23
C ALA A 335 14.97 -22.50 11.22
N PRO A 336 15.69 -21.46 10.75
CA PRO A 336 15.22 -20.05 10.84
C PRO A 336 13.82 -19.82 10.31
N PHE A 337 13.40 -20.53 9.25
CA PHE A 337 12.04 -20.41 8.71
C PHE A 337 10.94 -20.95 9.64
N LEU A 338 11.27 -21.92 10.52
CA LEU A 338 10.32 -22.44 11.51
C LEU A 338 10.15 -21.47 12.67
N VAL A 339 11.21 -20.76 13.04
CA VAL A 339 11.16 -19.71 14.07
C VAL A 339 10.24 -18.54 13.64
N LEU A 340 10.16 -18.26 12.34
CA LEU A 340 9.27 -17.23 11.79
C LEU A 340 7.77 -17.60 11.82
N ILE A 341 7.44 -18.88 12.02
CA ILE A 341 6.06 -19.38 12.07
C ILE A 341 5.54 -19.39 13.53
N LEU A 342 6.42 -19.47 14.51
CA LEU A 342 6.10 -19.42 15.94
C LEU A 342 5.97 -18.00 16.45
#